data_32c3818672140d2b57932b03d470d819
#
_entry.id   32c3818672140d2b57932b03d470d819
#
_cell.length_a   1.000
_cell.length_b   1.000
_cell.length_c   1.000
_cell.angle_alpha   90.00
_cell.angle_beta   90.00
_cell.angle_gamma   90.00
#
_symmetry.space_group_name_H-M   'P 1'
#
loop_
_entity.id
_entity.type
_entity.pdbx_description
1 polymer ?
#
loop_
_entity_poly.entity_id
_entity_poly.type
_entity_poly.pdbx_seq_one_letter_code
_entity_poly.pdbx_strand_id
1 'polypeptide(L)'
;MEFDSVQGRWHHAVGSEADAVLINGKRIRATQEKAIDAVDWSGCDVVIEATGKHRKGEFLNQYLAQGVKRVVVSAPVKEEGIANIVVGVNDHIFNPEQHRIVTAASCTTNCIAPVVKVIHEKLGIAQASFTTIHNLTNTQTILDAPHKDLRRARACGMSLIPTTTGSAKAIIEIFPDLKGKIDGHAVRVPLANASLTDIIFDVQRDTTVEEINQLLKQASENELKGILGFEERPLVSIDYQGDQRSTIVDALSTMVVGKRMVKIYAWYDNEMGYATRTAELVRKVGLA
;
A
#
# COMPACT_ATOMS: atom_id res chain seq x y z
N MET A 1 22.46 -0.17 -0.05
CA MET A 1 21.70 -0.76 -1.17
C MET A 1 21.99 -2.25 -1.38
N GLU A 2 23.24 -2.71 -1.31
CA GLU A 2 23.57 -4.14 -1.49
C GLU A 2 22.95 -5.02 -0.41
N PHE A 3 22.88 -4.54 0.82
CA PHE A 3 22.38 -5.27 1.98
C PHE A 3 21.17 -4.57 2.57
N ASP A 4 20.12 -5.33 2.85
CA ASP A 4 18.93 -4.91 3.57
C ASP A 4 18.55 -5.95 4.61
N SER A 5 18.17 -5.51 5.81
CA SER A 5 17.87 -6.43 6.91
C SER A 5 16.57 -7.19 6.72
N VAL A 6 15.66 -6.66 5.91
CA VAL A 6 14.32 -7.22 5.66
C VAL A 6 14.30 -7.96 4.32
N GLN A 7 14.73 -7.30 3.23
CA GLN A 7 14.67 -7.84 1.87
C GLN A 7 15.92 -8.67 1.50
N GLY A 8 16.94 -8.71 2.39
CA GLY A 8 18.14 -9.47 2.18
C GLY A 8 19.13 -8.80 1.24
N ARG A 9 19.95 -9.61 0.56
CA ARG A 9 20.99 -9.11 -0.34
C ARG A 9 20.43 -8.84 -1.74
N TRP A 10 20.66 -7.63 -2.24
CA TRP A 10 20.38 -7.28 -3.63
C TRP A 10 21.53 -7.69 -4.55
N HIS A 11 21.26 -8.59 -5.50
CA HIS A 11 22.29 -9.22 -6.36
C HIS A 11 22.66 -8.39 -7.60
N HIS A 12 22.65 -7.06 -7.49
CA HIS A 12 23.13 -6.17 -8.52
C HIS A 12 24.46 -5.54 -8.09
N ALA A 13 25.32 -5.23 -9.06
CA ALA A 13 26.54 -4.49 -8.79
C ALA A 13 26.18 -3.07 -8.35
N VAL A 14 26.57 -2.71 -7.12
CA VAL A 14 26.33 -1.38 -6.55
C VAL A 14 27.63 -0.74 -6.14
N GLY A 15 27.71 0.59 -6.28
CA GLY A 15 28.84 1.41 -5.88
C GLY A 15 28.42 2.82 -5.56
N SER A 16 29.35 3.65 -5.13
CA SER A 16 29.09 5.05 -4.82
C SER A 16 30.27 5.95 -5.23
N GLU A 17 29.93 7.15 -5.63
CA GLU A 17 30.82 8.30 -5.81
C GLU A 17 30.37 9.42 -4.89
N ALA A 18 31.10 10.52 -4.85
CA ALA A 18 30.80 11.66 -3.96
C ALA A 18 29.38 12.24 -4.21
N ASP A 19 28.91 12.21 -5.46
CA ASP A 19 27.64 12.80 -5.92
C ASP A 19 26.77 11.82 -6.71
N ALA A 20 27.05 10.52 -6.63
CA ALA A 20 26.31 9.51 -7.38
C ALA A 20 26.25 8.15 -6.71
N VAL A 21 25.21 7.40 -7.04
CA VAL A 21 25.06 5.97 -6.81
C VAL A 21 25.28 5.25 -8.13
N LEU A 22 26.03 4.15 -8.12
CA LEU A 22 26.25 3.29 -9.27
C LEU A 22 25.43 2.02 -9.13
N ILE A 23 24.64 1.69 -10.16
CA ILE A 23 23.87 0.44 -10.23
C ILE A 23 24.15 -0.22 -11.58
N ASN A 24 24.76 -1.42 -11.56
CA ASN A 24 25.20 -2.14 -12.77
C ASN A 24 26.02 -1.25 -13.72
N GLY A 25 26.90 -0.42 -13.16
CA GLY A 25 27.71 0.55 -13.91
C GLY A 25 26.98 1.82 -14.35
N LYS A 26 25.66 1.89 -14.21
CA LYS A 26 24.90 3.11 -14.52
C LYS A 26 25.04 4.11 -13.38
N ARG A 27 25.49 5.30 -13.71
CA ARG A 27 25.64 6.43 -12.77
C ARG A 27 24.30 7.14 -12.58
N ILE A 28 23.88 7.26 -11.32
CA ILE A 28 22.66 7.95 -10.91
C ILE A 28 23.08 9.06 -9.96
N ARG A 29 22.84 10.32 -10.35
CA ARG A 29 23.15 11.49 -9.50
C ARG A 29 22.45 11.36 -8.16
N ALA A 30 23.15 11.65 -7.07
CA ALA A 30 22.62 11.65 -5.71
C ALA A 30 23.02 12.96 -5.02
N THR A 31 22.08 13.52 -4.24
CA THR A 31 22.31 14.69 -3.41
C THR A 31 21.87 14.40 -1.98
N GLN A 32 22.32 15.23 -1.02
CA GLN A 32 21.93 15.12 0.39
C GLN A 32 21.13 16.35 0.86
N GLU A 33 20.56 17.08 -0.08
CA GLU A 33 19.78 18.27 0.22
C GLU A 33 18.46 17.93 0.92
N LYS A 34 18.08 18.77 1.88
CA LYS A 34 16.87 18.58 2.67
C LYS A 34 15.68 19.34 2.11
N ALA A 35 15.93 20.46 1.45
CA ALA A 35 14.89 21.33 0.89
C ALA A 35 14.69 20.98 -0.59
N ILE A 36 13.44 21.03 -1.03
CA ILE A 36 13.07 20.70 -2.41
C ILE A 36 13.71 21.69 -3.38
N ASP A 37 13.76 22.98 -3.02
CA ASP A 37 14.29 24.07 -3.82
C ASP A 37 15.84 24.12 -3.85
N ALA A 38 16.50 23.35 -3.00
CA ALA A 38 17.97 23.21 -3.04
C ALA A 38 18.46 22.21 -4.09
N VAL A 39 17.55 21.48 -4.75
CA VAL A 39 17.89 20.52 -5.80
C VAL A 39 17.34 21.02 -7.14
N ASP A 40 18.17 20.96 -8.18
CA ASP A 40 17.74 21.21 -9.56
C ASP A 40 16.95 20.01 -10.11
N TRP A 41 15.65 20.22 -10.32
CA TRP A 41 14.69 19.23 -10.86
C TRP A 41 14.41 19.42 -12.36
N SER A 42 15.05 20.38 -13.03
CA SER A 42 14.72 20.77 -14.41
C SER A 42 14.84 19.65 -15.45
N GLY A 43 15.53 18.58 -15.15
CA GLY A 43 15.66 17.41 -16.02
C GLY A 43 14.73 16.25 -15.68
N CYS A 44 13.82 16.41 -14.71
CA CYS A 44 12.99 15.33 -14.21
C CYS A 44 11.55 15.45 -14.74
N ASP A 45 11.09 14.46 -15.50
CA ASP A 45 9.68 14.38 -15.91
C ASP A 45 8.76 14.00 -14.76
N VAL A 46 9.17 13.04 -13.93
CA VAL A 46 8.40 12.53 -12.79
C VAL A 46 9.26 12.45 -11.54
N VAL A 47 8.74 12.95 -10.44
CA VAL A 47 9.36 12.81 -9.10
C VAL A 47 8.56 11.83 -8.27
N ILE A 48 9.24 10.91 -7.60
CA ILE A 48 8.65 10.07 -6.54
C ILE A 48 8.95 10.73 -5.19
N GLU A 49 7.92 11.28 -4.55
CA GLU A 49 8.04 11.82 -3.19
C GLU A 49 7.90 10.67 -2.18
N ALA A 50 9.02 10.20 -1.68
CA ALA A 50 9.10 9.06 -0.78
C ALA A 50 9.70 9.40 0.60
N THR A 51 9.86 10.69 0.93
CA THR A 51 10.45 11.10 2.22
C THR A 51 9.47 10.95 3.40
N GLY A 52 8.18 10.86 3.12
CA GLY A 52 7.11 10.85 4.13
C GLY A 52 6.88 12.21 4.82
N LYS A 53 7.61 13.25 4.43
CA LYS A 53 7.54 14.60 5.02
C LYS A 53 6.68 15.55 4.21
N HIS A 54 6.79 15.51 2.90
CA HIS A 54 6.11 16.42 1.98
C HIS A 54 4.79 15.81 1.49
N ARG A 55 3.75 15.93 2.32
CA ARG A 55 2.41 15.37 2.05
C ARG A 55 1.32 16.43 1.96
N LYS A 56 1.70 17.66 1.61
CA LYS A 56 0.77 18.78 1.38
C LYS A 56 1.06 19.39 0.03
N GLY A 57 0.03 19.86 -0.64
CA GLY A 57 0.12 20.50 -1.94
C GLY A 57 1.12 21.65 -1.98
N GLU A 58 1.22 22.46 -0.91
CA GLU A 58 2.19 23.55 -0.80
C GLU A 58 3.65 23.12 -1.01
N PHE A 59 4.02 21.92 -0.55
CA PHE A 59 5.36 21.36 -0.77
C PHE A 59 5.45 20.67 -2.14
N LEU A 60 4.44 19.89 -2.50
CA LEU A 60 4.44 19.11 -3.75
C LEU A 60 4.45 20.01 -4.99
N ASN A 61 3.82 21.17 -4.92
CA ASN A 61 3.83 22.17 -5.99
C ASN A 61 5.23 22.80 -6.20
N GLN A 62 6.15 22.72 -5.24
CA GLN A 62 7.53 23.21 -5.43
C GLN A 62 8.27 22.40 -6.52
N TYR A 63 8.02 21.10 -6.63
CA TYR A 63 8.55 20.28 -7.73
C TYR A 63 8.01 20.76 -9.08
N LEU A 64 6.69 21.00 -9.14
CA LEU A 64 6.02 21.45 -10.37
C LEU A 64 6.49 22.84 -10.80
N ALA A 65 6.80 23.72 -9.83
CA ALA A 65 7.32 25.05 -10.09
C ALA A 65 8.74 25.04 -10.70
N GLN A 66 9.49 23.96 -10.50
CA GLN A 66 10.82 23.76 -11.08
C GLN A 66 10.80 22.97 -12.40
N GLY A 67 9.64 22.77 -13.01
CA GLY A 67 9.51 22.15 -14.33
C GLY A 67 9.22 20.64 -14.32
N VAL A 68 9.12 20.01 -13.14
CA VAL A 68 8.65 18.62 -13.03
C VAL A 68 7.23 18.52 -13.59
N LYS A 69 6.99 17.57 -14.47
CA LYS A 69 5.67 17.41 -15.08
C LYS A 69 4.67 16.78 -14.10
N ARG A 70 5.10 15.79 -13.34
CA ARG A 70 4.22 15.03 -12.43
C ARG A 70 4.94 14.59 -11.15
N VAL A 71 4.18 14.46 -10.07
CA VAL A 71 4.67 13.97 -8.78
C VAL A 71 3.83 12.76 -8.35
N VAL A 72 4.50 11.66 -8.00
CA VAL A 72 3.89 10.48 -7.40
C VAL A 72 4.30 10.40 -5.94
N VAL A 73 3.34 10.51 -5.03
CA VAL A 73 3.61 10.49 -3.59
C VAL A 73 3.46 9.08 -3.04
N SER A 74 4.47 8.57 -2.35
CA SER A 74 4.44 7.25 -1.69
C SER A 74 3.76 7.28 -0.32
N ALA A 75 2.69 8.06 -0.18
CA ALA A 75 1.86 8.16 1.00
C ALA A 75 0.51 8.79 0.63
N PRO A 76 -0.58 8.49 1.34
CA PRO A 76 -1.86 9.15 1.09
C PRO A 76 -1.77 10.67 1.32
N VAL A 77 -2.37 11.44 0.43
CA VAL A 77 -2.58 12.89 0.56
C VAL A 77 -4.07 13.17 0.61
N LYS A 78 -4.48 14.03 1.55
CA LYS A 78 -5.89 14.36 1.80
C LYS A 78 -6.20 15.79 1.36
N GLU A 79 -5.92 16.09 0.10
CA GLU A 79 -6.20 17.40 -0.48
C GLU A 79 -6.99 17.22 -1.78
N GLU A 80 -7.92 18.13 -2.02
CA GLU A 80 -8.69 18.16 -3.25
C GLU A 80 -7.78 18.31 -4.47
N GLY A 81 -8.09 17.61 -5.56
CA GLY A 81 -7.29 17.59 -6.77
C GLY A 81 -6.11 16.62 -6.76
N ILE A 82 -5.81 15.96 -5.63
CA ILE A 82 -4.78 14.93 -5.53
C ILE A 82 -5.44 13.55 -5.45
N ALA A 83 -5.31 12.75 -6.51
CA ALA A 83 -5.93 11.44 -6.57
C ALA A 83 -5.11 10.38 -5.82
N ASN A 84 -5.77 9.66 -4.89
CA ASN A 84 -5.22 8.46 -4.26
C ASN A 84 -5.54 7.25 -5.16
N ILE A 85 -4.51 6.68 -5.80
CA ILE A 85 -4.66 5.65 -6.82
C ILE A 85 -4.19 4.29 -6.29
N VAL A 86 -5.03 3.29 -6.48
CA VAL A 86 -4.72 1.88 -6.27
C VAL A 86 -4.79 1.20 -7.63
N VAL A 87 -3.62 0.76 -8.13
CA VAL A 87 -3.50 0.12 -9.44
C VAL A 87 -4.37 -1.15 -9.51
N GLY A 88 -5.12 -1.31 -10.60
CA GLY A 88 -6.07 -2.41 -10.81
C GLY A 88 -7.43 -2.21 -10.15
N VAL A 89 -7.60 -1.17 -9.32
CA VAL A 89 -8.88 -0.89 -8.66
C VAL A 89 -9.50 0.40 -9.18
N ASN A 90 -8.85 1.54 -9.00
CA ASN A 90 -9.36 2.83 -9.42
C ASN A 90 -8.38 3.62 -10.32
N ASP A 91 -7.34 3.01 -10.84
CA ASP A 91 -6.33 3.70 -11.65
C ASP A 91 -6.84 4.20 -13.02
N HIS A 92 -8.06 3.83 -13.40
CA HIS A 92 -8.80 4.38 -14.53
C HIS A 92 -9.22 5.85 -14.34
N ILE A 93 -9.26 6.33 -13.07
CA ILE A 93 -9.59 7.75 -12.78
C ILE A 93 -8.46 8.70 -13.13
N PHE A 94 -7.24 8.18 -13.37
CA PHE A 94 -6.10 9.02 -13.71
C PHE A 94 -6.34 9.76 -15.03
N ASN A 95 -6.32 11.09 -14.94
CA ASN A 95 -6.41 11.99 -16.09
C ASN A 95 -5.13 12.84 -16.14
N PRO A 96 -4.28 12.71 -17.18
CA PRO A 96 -2.99 13.40 -17.25
C PRO A 96 -3.11 14.94 -17.34
N GLU A 97 -4.25 15.47 -17.77
CA GLU A 97 -4.47 16.91 -17.85
C GLU A 97 -4.86 17.52 -16.49
N GLN A 98 -5.48 16.74 -15.62
CA GLN A 98 -5.98 17.18 -14.32
C GLN A 98 -5.08 16.78 -13.16
N HIS A 99 -4.47 15.60 -13.23
CA HIS A 99 -3.73 15.00 -12.13
C HIS A 99 -2.21 15.14 -12.30
N ARG A 100 -1.67 16.32 -11.96
CA ARG A 100 -0.21 16.53 -11.94
C ARG A 100 0.44 15.93 -10.70
N ILE A 101 -0.32 15.75 -9.63
CA ILE A 101 0.10 15.11 -8.38
C ILE A 101 -0.86 13.97 -8.13
N VAL A 102 -0.31 12.77 -7.93
CA VAL A 102 -1.08 11.56 -7.54
C VAL A 102 -0.38 10.85 -6.40
N THR A 103 -1.09 9.96 -5.72
CA THR A 103 -0.47 9.12 -4.69
C THR A 103 -0.70 7.65 -4.98
N ALA A 104 0.21 6.79 -4.52
CA ALA A 104 0.06 5.34 -4.53
C ALA A 104 -0.75 4.83 -3.31
N ALA A 105 -1.53 5.69 -2.66
CA ALA A 105 -2.28 5.40 -1.43
C ALA A 105 -1.37 4.86 -0.31
N SER A 106 -1.76 3.76 0.36
CA SER A 106 -0.94 3.09 1.38
C SER A 106 -0.86 1.58 1.11
N CYS A 107 0.14 0.91 1.71
CA CYS A 107 0.29 -0.55 1.58
C CYS A 107 -0.97 -1.31 2.02
N THR A 108 -1.55 -0.95 3.15
CA THR A 108 -2.79 -1.55 3.65
C THR A 108 -3.98 -1.26 2.74
N THR A 109 -4.09 -0.05 2.17
CA THR A 109 -5.15 0.27 1.20
C THR A 109 -5.00 -0.57 -0.07
N ASN A 110 -3.76 -0.74 -0.55
CA ASN A 110 -3.46 -1.61 -1.69
C ASN A 110 -3.80 -3.09 -1.40
N CYS A 111 -3.66 -3.54 -0.16
CA CYS A 111 -4.08 -4.88 0.24
C CYS A 111 -5.62 -5.03 0.26
N ILE A 112 -6.33 -4.10 0.87
CA ILE A 112 -7.77 -4.22 1.12
C ILE A 112 -8.58 -3.96 -0.16
N ALA A 113 -8.23 -2.94 -0.95
CA ALA A 113 -9.05 -2.47 -2.06
C ALA A 113 -9.33 -3.52 -3.14
N PRO A 114 -8.40 -4.39 -3.57
CA PRO A 114 -8.69 -5.46 -4.53
C PRO A 114 -9.70 -6.48 -3.99
N VAL A 115 -9.61 -6.83 -2.71
CA VAL A 115 -10.56 -7.77 -2.07
C VAL A 115 -11.94 -7.12 -1.96
N VAL A 116 -12.00 -5.86 -1.50
CA VAL A 116 -13.26 -5.09 -1.43
C VAL A 116 -13.91 -4.98 -2.81
N LYS A 117 -13.12 -4.69 -3.86
CA LYS A 117 -13.62 -4.61 -5.24
C LYS A 117 -14.35 -5.89 -5.63
N VAL A 118 -13.72 -7.05 -5.48
CA VAL A 118 -14.34 -8.33 -5.87
C VAL A 118 -15.60 -8.61 -5.07
N ILE A 119 -15.56 -8.50 -3.75
CA ILE A 119 -16.72 -8.79 -2.90
C ILE A 119 -17.85 -7.80 -3.15
N HIS A 120 -17.53 -6.52 -3.29
CA HIS A 120 -18.52 -5.47 -3.51
C HIS A 120 -19.23 -5.60 -4.87
N GLU A 121 -18.47 -5.82 -5.93
CA GLU A 121 -19.02 -5.98 -7.28
C GLU A 121 -19.85 -7.27 -7.46
N LYS A 122 -19.47 -8.36 -6.78
CA LYS A 122 -20.09 -9.68 -6.99
C LYS A 122 -21.22 -10.00 -6.01
N LEU A 123 -21.15 -9.50 -4.79
CA LEU A 123 -22.06 -9.84 -3.71
C LEU A 123 -22.77 -8.62 -3.10
N GLY A 124 -22.22 -7.42 -3.31
CA GLY A 124 -22.62 -6.23 -2.56
C GLY A 124 -22.13 -6.30 -1.10
N ILE A 125 -21.79 -5.16 -0.51
CA ILE A 125 -21.40 -5.04 0.89
C ILE A 125 -22.47 -4.23 1.62
N ALA A 126 -23.11 -4.82 2.63
CA ALA A 126 -24.00 -4.12 3.53
C ALA A 126 -23.18 -3.36 4.58
N GLN A 127 -22.20 -4.02 5.19
CA GLN A 127 -21.24 -3.44 6.11
C GLN A 127 -19.98 -4.31 6.16
N ALA A 128 -18.87 -3.71 6.59
CA ALA A 128 -17.58 -4.39 6.71
C ALA A 128 -16.75 -3.82 7.85
N SER A 129 -15.87 -4.66 8.38
CA SER A 129 -14.85 -4.25 9.34
C SER A 129 -13.55 -4.99 9.06
N PHE A 130 -12.42 -4.34 9.33
CA PHE A 130 -11.13 -5.00 9.18
C PHE A 130 -10.17 -4.68 10.31
N THR A 131 -9.27 -5.62 10.56
CA THR A 131 -8.09 -5.41 11.41
C THR A 131 -6.86 -5.81 10.63
N THR A 132 -5.93 -4.86 10.43
CA THR A 132 -4.63 -5.22 9.88
C THR A 132 -3.64 -5.50 11.00
N ILE A 133 -3.15 -6.73 11.03
CA ILE A 133 -2.05 -7.21 11.87
C ILE A 133 -0.78 -6.85 11.11
N HIS A 134 -0.21 -5.70 11.49
CA HIS A 134 0.79 -5.02 10.67
C HIS A 134 2.17 -5.10 11.32
N ASN A 135 3.19 -5.39 10.52
CA ASN A 135 4.58 -5.35 10.95
C ASN A 135 4.98 -3.97 11.51
N LEU A 136 6.16 -3.90 12.09
CA LEU A 136 6.75 -2.65 12.55
C LEU A 136 7.11 -1.73 11.38
N THR A 137 7.03 -0.44 11.63
CA THR A 137 7.52 0.62 10.73
C THR A 137 8.25 1.68 11.55
N ASN A 138 8.92 2.61 10.90
CA ASN A 138 9.62 3.71 11.59
C ASN A 138 8.71 4.67 12.37
N THR A 139 7.41 4.41 12.42
CA THR A 139 6.45 5.16 13.25
C THR A 139 6.32 4.60 14.67
N GLN A 140 6.89 3.43 14.95
CA GLN A 140 7.00 2.83 16.28
C GLN A 140 8.34 3.18 16.94
N THR A 141 8.33 3.22 18.27
CA THR A 141 9.54 3.42 19.07
C THR A 141 10.17 2.08 19.45
N ILE A 142 11.49 1.98 19.41
CA ILE A 142 12.21 0.76 19.83
C ILE A 142 12.09 0.57 21.32
N LEU A 143 12.33 1.62 22.12
CA LEU A 143 12.12 1.70 23.56
C LEU A 143 11.02 2.72 23.85
N ASP A 144 10.47 2.71 25.07
CA ASP A 144 9.47 3.70 25.48
C ASP A 144 9.99 5.12 25.26
N ALA A 145 9.24 5.92 24.53
CA ALA A 145 9.59 7.31 24.21
C ALA A 145 8.34 8.18 24.06
N PRO A 146 8.46 9.51 24.24
CA PRO A 146 7.33 10.42 24.05
C PRO A 146 6.74 10.31 22.63
N HIS A 147 5.43 10.14 22.54
CA HIS A 147 4.69 10.09 21.29
C HIS A 147 3.26 10.61 21.52
N LYS A 148 2.66 11.27 20.53
CA LYS A 148 1.28 11.80 20.62
C LYS A 148 0.21 10.72 20.80
N ASP A 149 0.46 9.52 20.27
CA ASP A 149 -0.32 8.31 20.51
C ASP A 149 0.39 7.52 21.60
N LEU A 150 -0.22 7.43 22.79
CA LEU A 150 0.39 6.78 23.97
C LEU A 150 0.63 5.28 23.78
N ARG A 151 -0.10 4.61 22.89
CA ARG A 151 0.15 3.22 22.54
C ARG A 151 1.40 3.07 21.70
N ARG A 152 1.64 3.98 20.76
CA ARG A 152 2.87 4.01 19.93
C ARG A 152 4.10 4.50 20.72
N ALA A 153 3.91 5.07 21.89
CA ALA A 153 4.99 5.46 22.80
C ALA A 153 5.71 4.24 23.43
N ARG A 154 5.17 3.03 23.30
CA ARG A 154 5.66 1.82 23.93
C ARG A 154 6.62 1.04 23.03
N ALA A 155 7.55 0.32 23.67
CA ALA A 155 8.56 -0.53 23.03
C ALA A 155 7.91 -1.55 22.06
N CYS A 156 8.18 -1.40 20.77
CA CYS A 156 7.48 -2.14 19.72
C CYS A 156 7.93 -3.59 19.58
N GLY A 157 9.16 -3.91 19.97
CA GLY A 157 9.73 -5.26 19.83
C GLY A 157 9.17 -6.29 20.80
N MET A 158 8.34 -5.87 21.77
CA MET A 158 7.77 -6.73 22.80
C MET A 158 6.28 -6.46 23.08
N SER A 159 5.61 -5.74 22.20
CA SER A 159 4.23 -5.30 22.43
C SER A 159 3.35 -5.49 21.20
N LEU A 160 2.12 -5.93 21.41
CA LEU A 160 1.03 -5.75 20.45
C LEU A 160 0.48 -4.33 20.65
N ILE A 161 0.47 -3.51 19.59
CA ILE A 161 0.09 -2.10 19.68
C ILE A 161 -1.15 -1.83 18.83
N PRO A 162 -2.37 -1.84 19.41
CA PRO A 162 -3.57 -1.38 18.71
C PRO A 162 -3.45 0.11 18.38
N THR A 163 -3.78 0.48 17.16
CA THR A 163 -3.69 1.88 16.69
C THR A 163 -4.65 2.13 15.54
N THR A 164 -4.82 3.39 15.20
CA THR A 164 -5.63 3.79 14.06
C THR A 164 -4.95 3.47 12.72
N THR A 165 -5.76 3.30 11.67
CA THR A 165 -5.30 3.25 10.28
C THR A 165 -6.09 4.26 9.44
N GLY A 166 -5.43 4.85 8.45
CA GLY A 166 -6.08 5.73 7.47
C GLY A 166 -6.79 4.96 6.34
N SER A 167 -6.62 3.64 6.29
CA SER A 167 -7.08 2.83 5.15
C SER A 167 -8.58 2.76 5.02
N ALA A 168 -9.35 2.80 6.13
CA ALA A 168 -10.82 2.85 6.05
C ALA A 168 -11.31 4.09 5.28
N LYS A 169 -10.73 5.26 5.57
CA LYS A 169 -11.05 6.50 4.84
C LYS A 169 -10.64 6.42 3.37
N ALA A 170 -9.48 5.84 3.09
CA ALA A 170 -9.02 5.67 1.71
C ALA A 170 -9.91 4.70 0.91
N ILE A 171 -10.42 3.64 1.53
CA ILE A 171 -11.39 2.73 0.89
C ILE A 171 -12.70 3.48 0.56
N ILE A 172 -13.18 4.36 1.45
CA ILE A 172 -14.38 5.17 1.20
C ILE A 172 -14.16 6.19 0.06
N GLU A 173 -12.93 6.71 -0.11
CA GLU A 173 -12.60 7.56 -1.25
C GLU A 173 -12.65 6.79 -2.58
N ILE A 174 -12.27 5.50 -2.57
CA ILE A 174 -12.30 4.60 -3.75
C ILE A 174 -13.72 4.07 -4.02
N PHE A 175 -14.46 3.75 -2.97
CA PHE A 175 -15.83 3.21 -3.01
C PHE A 175 -16.76 4.10 -2.17
N PRO A 176 -17.24 5.23 -2.71
CA PRO A 176 -18.00 6.23 -1.95
C PRO A 176 -19.31 5.73 -1.32
N ASP A 177 -19.92 4.73 -1.94
CA ASP A 177 -21.15 4.08 -1.45
C ASP A 177 -20.95 3.19 -0.20
N LEU A 178 -19.68 2.91 0.14
CA LEU A 178 -19.30 2.27 1.41
C LEU A 178 -19.13 3.27 2.57
N LYS A 179 -19.42 4.56 2.36
CA LYS A 179 -19.35 5.57 3.42
C LYS A 179 -20.32 5.22 4.57
N GLY A 180 -19.74 5.11 5.79
CA GLY A 180 -20.47 4.69 6.99
C GLY A 180 -20.71 3.19 7.10
N LYS A 181 -20.26 2.39 6.12
CA LYS A 181 -20.43 0.93 6.10
C LYS A 181 -19.12 0.17 6.32
N ILE A 182 -17.97 0.81 6.24
CA ILE A 182 -16.67 0.17 6.46
C ILE A 182 -15.82 0.99 7.42
N ASP A 183 -15.21 0.32 8.39
CA ASP A 183 -14.20 0.90 9.29
C ASP A 183 -13.19 -0.18 9.72
N GLY A 184 -12.08 0.22 10.35
CA GLY A 184 -11.06 -0.72 10.76
C GLY A 184 -9.93 -0.14 11.61
N HIS A 185 -9.14 -1.06 12.14
CA HIS A 185 -8.01 -0.78 13.02
C HIS A 185 -6.72 -1.43 12.51
N ALA A 186 -5.60 -1.02 13.09
CA ALA A 186 -4.33 -1.72 12.96
C ALA A 186 -3.87 -2.25 14.32
N VAL A 187 -3.25 -3.41 14.33
CA VAL A 187 -2.49 -3.91 15.46
C VAL A 187 -1.06 -4.11 15.00
N ARG A 188 -0.12 -3.30 15.53
CA ARG A 188 1.30 -3.49 15.23
C ARG A 188 1.82 -4.68 16.03
N VAL A 189 2.60 -5.52 15.35
CA VAL A 189 3.19 -6.74 15.91
C VAL A 189 4.71 -6.72 15.73
N PRO A 190 5.49 -7.37 16.60
CA PRO A 190 6.95 -7.35 16.56
C PRO A 190 7.52 -8.25 15.42
N LEU A 191 7.10 -7.98 14.20
CA LEU A 191 7.61 -8.60 12.97
C LEU A 191 8.26 -7.53 12.08
N ALA A 192 9.32 -7.90 11.39
CA ALA A 192 10.07 -6.99 10.53
C ALA A 192 9.35 -6.76 9.19
N ASN A 193 8.69 -7.77 8.64
CA ASN A 193 7.97 -7.69 7.36
C ASN A 193 6.83 -8.70 7.28
N ALA A 194 6.03 -8.53 6.28
CA ALA A 194 4.76 -9.15 5.98
C ALA A 194 3.67 -8.88 7.02
N SER A 195 2.52 -8.55 6.51
CA SER A 195 1.34 -8.15 7.28
C SER A 195 0.15 -8.98 6.83
N LEU A 196 -0.84 -9.08 7.72
CA LEU A 196 -2.10 -9.79 7.47
C LEU A 196 -3.27 -8.85 7.72
N THR A 197 -4.20 -8.75 6.78
CA THR A 197 -5.48 -8.11 7.03
C THR A 197 -6.57 -9.15 7.22
N ASP A 198 -7.25 -9.08 8.35
CA ASP A 198 -8.48 -9.82 8.68
C ASP A 198 -9.67 -8.92 8.31
N ILE A 199 -10.44 -9.33 7.30
CA ILE A 199 -11.58 -8.55 6.79
C ILE A 199 -12.86 -9.35 6.98
N ILE A 200 -13.85 -8.72 7.60
CA ILE A 200 -15.19 -9.27 7.78
C ILE A 200 -16.17 -8.43 6.96
N PHE A 201 -16.98 -9.09 6.14
CA PHE A 201 -18.05 -8.50 5.34
C PHE A 201 -19.39 -9.08 5.73
N ASP A 202 -20.40 -8.25 5.89
CA ASP A 202 -21.79 -8.62 5.78
C ASP A 202 -22.22 -8.33 4.33
N VAL A 203 -22.44 -9.42 3.56
CA VAL A 203 -22.77 -9.30 2.14
C VAL A 203 -24.29 -9.27 1.90
N GLN A 204 -24.72 -8.69 0.77
CA GLN A 204 -26.14 -8.44 0.52
C GLN A 204 -26.93 -9.67 0.06
N ARG A 205 -26.26 -10.76 -0.28
CA ARG A 205 -26.91 -12.05 -0.64
C ARG A 205 -26.22 -13.23 0.01
N ASP A 206 -26.91 -14.35 0.05
CA ASP A 206 -26.37 -15.62 0.54
C ASP A 206 -25.20 -16.08 -0.35
N THR A 207 -24.19 -16.67 0.26
CA THR A 207 -22.97 -17.16 -0.37
C THR A 207 -22.38 -18.36 0.38
N THR A 208 -21.37 -19.00 -0.17
CA THR A 208 -20.62 -20.11 0.42
C THR A 208 -19.11 -19.84 0.36
N VAL A 209 -18.32 -20.61 1.10
CA VAL A 209 -16.84 -20.55 1.08
C VAL A 209 -16.33 -20.83 -0.34
N GLU A 210 -16.90 -21.83 -1.01
CA GLU A 210 -16.51 -22.25 -2.35
C GLU A 210 -16.75 -21.12 -3.36
N GLU A 211 -17.89 -20.44 -3.29
CA GLU A 211 -18.20 -19.31 -4.16
C GLU A 211 -17.22 -18.15 -3.92
N ILE A 212 -16.97 -17.75 -2.66
CA ILE A 212 -16.02 -16.71 -2.32
C ILE A 212 -14.62 -17.03 -2.88
N ASN A 213 -14.13 -18.22 -2.62
CA ASN A 213 -12.82 -18.65 -3.09
C ASN A 213 -12.75 -18.69 -4.63
N GLN A 214 -13.82 -19.15 -5.30
CA GLN A 214 -13.89 -19.14 -6.76
C GLN A 214 -13.84 -17.72 -7.33
N LEU A 215 -14.59 -16.77 -6.77
CA LEU A 215 -14.61 -15.38 -7.22
C LEU A 215 -13.23 -14.72 -7.08
N LEU A 216 -12.57 -14.90 -5.92
CA LEU A 216 -11.25 -14.34 -5.66
C LEU A 216 -10.18 -15.00 -6.53
N LYS A 217 -10.24 -16.31 -6.73
CA LYS A 217 -9.32 -17.03 -7.63
C LYS A 217 -9.47 -16.56 -9.07
N GLN A 218 -10.68 -16.46 -9.58
CA GLN A 218 -10.95 -15.92 -10.93
C GLN A 218 -10.42 -14.51 -11.10
N ALA A 219 -10.64 -13.61 -10.13
CA ALA A 219 -10.11 -12.26 -10.19
C ALA A 219 -8.57 -12.24 -10.21
N SER A 220 -7.93 -13.12 -9.44
CA SER A 220 -6.46 -13.23 -9.39
C SER A 220 -5.82 -13.74 -10.69
N GLU A 221 -6.57 -14.51 -11.47
CA GLU A 221 -6.13 -15.07 -12.75
C GLU A 221 -6.43 -14.14 -13.95
N ASN A 222 -7.38 -13.20 -13.77
CA ASN A 222 -7.87 -12.32 -14.84
C ASN A 222 -7.61 -10.84 -14.55
N GLU A 223 -8.64 -10.09 -14.14
CA GLU A 223 -8.61 -8.63 -14.05
C GLU A 223 -7.67 -8.06 -12.99
N LEU A 224 -7.34 -8.85 -11.96
CA LEU A 224 -6.39 -8.49 -10.91
C LEU A 224 -5.10 -9.32 -10.96
N LYS A 225 -4.78 -9.89 -12.11
CA LYS A 225 -3.56 -10.68 -12.29
C LYS A 225 -2.31 -9.86 -11.96
N GLY A 226 -1.45 -10.43 -11.11
CA GLY A 226 -0.24 -9.75 -10.63
C GLY A 226 -0.48 -8.72 -9.50
N ILE A 227 -1.75 -8.45 -9.15
CA ILE A 227 -2.15 -7.54 -8.08
C ILE A 227 -2.73 -8.33 -6.91
N LEU A 228 -3.72 -9.18 -7.18
CA LEU A 228 -4.30 -10.11 -6.23
C LEU A 228 -3.72 -11.50 -6.46
N GLY A 229 -3.31 -12.16 -5.39
CA GLY A 229 -2.92 -13.57 -5.36
C GLY A 229 -3.97 -14.40 -4.62
N PHE A 230 -3.97 -15.70 -4.92
CA PHE A 230 -4.82 -16.67 -4.25
C PHE A 230 -3.97 -17.85 -3.85
N GLU A 231 -3.88 -18.15 -2.54
CA GLU A 231 -2.99 -19.17 -1.98
C GLU A 231 -3.80 -20.29 -1.33
N GLU A 232 -3.53 -21.52 -1.76
CA GLU A 232 -4.21 -22.73 -1.29
C GLU A 232 -3.31 -23.59 -0.37
N ARG A 233 -2.05 -23.16 -0.16
CA ARG A 233 -1.12 -23.82 0.76
C ARG A 233 -1.19 -23.22 2.16
N PRO A 234 -0.89 -24.00 3.23
CA PRO A 234 -0.88 -23.51 4.61
C PRO A 234 0.42 -22.72 4.91
N LEU A 235 0.54 -21.51 4.36
CA LEU A 235 1.68 -20.63 4.52
C LEU A 235 1.50 -19.63 5.66
N VAL A 236 2.61 -18.99 6.07
CA VAL A 236 2.65 -17.98 7.14
C VAL A 236 3.36 -16.72 6.67
N SER A 237 3.37 -15.67 7.49
CA SER A 237 3.86 -14.35 7.11
C SER A 237 5.23 -14.32 6.43
N ILE A 238 6.19 -15.12 6.90
CA ILE A 238 7.55 -15.13 6.35
C ILE A 238 7.60 -15.62 4.89
N ASP A 239 6.66 -16.45 4.48
CA ASP A 239 6.59 -17.01 3.12
C ASP A 239 6.14 -15.98 2.07
N TYR A 240 5.58 -14.85 2.53
CA TYR A 240 5.13 -13.75 1.68
C TYR A 240 6.14 -12.60 1.58
N GLN A 241 7.28 -12.72 2.24
CA GLN A 241 8.36 -11.74 2.12
C GLN A 241 8.92 -11.72 0.69
N GLY A 242 9.02 -10.52 0.11
CA GLY A 242 9.42 -10.32 -1.28
C GLY A 242 8.30 -10.52 -2.31
N ASP A 243 7.07 -10.81 -1.90
CA ASP A 243 5.94 -10.92 -2.82
C ASP A 243 5.57 -9.55 -3.40
N GLN A 244 5.54 -9.47 -4.72
CA GLN A 244 5.26 -8.23 -5.46
C GLN A 244 3.76 -7.93 -5.60
N ARG A 245 2.88 -8.86 -5.26
CA ARG A 245 1.43 -8.66 -5.30
C ARG A 245 0.98 -7.77 -4.15
N SER A 246 -0.08 -7.02 -4.39
CA SER A 246 -0.64 -6.10 -3.37
C SER A 246 -1.34 -6.83 -2.24
N THR A 247 -1.92 -7.99 -2.53
CA THR A 247 -2.72 -8.79 -1.61
C THR A 247 -2.71 -10.24 -2.03
N ILE A 248 -2.62 -11.17 -1.08
CA ILE A 248 -2.70 -12.61 -1.34
C ILE A 248 -3.76 -13.19 -0.41
N VAL A 249 -4.88 -13.64 -0.98
CA VAL A 249 -5.95 -14.28 -0.22
C VAL A 249 -5.52 -15.64 0.28
N ASP A 250 -5.68 -15.90 1.57
CA ASP A 250 -5.52 -17.20 2.20
C ASP A 250 -6.82 -17.99 2.05
N ALA A 251 -6.85 -18.88 1.06
CA ALA A 251 -8.04 -19.66 0.72
C ALA A 251 -8.50 -20.59 1.85
N LEU A 252 -7.55 -21.11 2.62
CA LEU A 252 -7.85 -22.06 3.70
C LEU A 252 -8.49 -21.39 4.91
N SER A 253 -8.30 -20.05 5.04
CA SER A 253 -8.84 -19.26 6.14
C SER A 253 -10.15 -18.57 5.81
N THR A 254 -10.68 -18.72 4.57
CA THR A 254 -11.98 -18.17 4.18
C THR A 254 -13.09 -18.81 4.99
N MET A 255 -13.97 -17.99 5.59
CA MET A 255 -15.12 -18.48 6.35
C MET A 255 -16.38 -17.76 5.92
N VAL A 256 -17.50 -18.49 5.96
CA VAL A 256 -18.85 -17.95 5.79
C VAL A 256 -19.72 -18.41 6.96
N VAL A 257 -20.23 -17.47 7.76
CA VAL A 257 -21.09 -17.75 8.90
C VAL A 257 -22.48 -17.20 8.61
N GLY A 258 -23.51 -18.00 8.86
CA GLY A 258 -24.90 -17.61 8.65
C GLY A 258 -25.21 -17.19 7.22
N LYS A 259 -24.46 -17.70 6.23
CA LYS A 259 -24.55 -17.47 4.78
C LYS A 259 -24.15 -16.09 4.28
N ARG A 260 -24.01 -15.08 5.16
CA ARG A 260 -23.74 -13.69 4.75
C ARG A 260 -22.53 -13.06 5.42
N MET A 261 -22.13 -13.53 6.59
CA MET A 261 -20.92 -13.02 7.23
C MET A 261 -19.70 -13.74 6.64
N VAL A 262 -19.01 -13.04 5.76
CA VAL A 262 -17.80 -13.53 5.06
C VAL A 262 -16.57 -13.01 5.78
N LYS A 263 -15.63 -13.89 6.10
CA LYS A 263 -14.33 -13.53 6.67
C LYS A 263 -13.21 -13.96 5.72
N ILE A 264 -12.31 -13.03 5.42
CA ILE A 264 -11.18 -13.25 4.49
C ILE A 264 -9.89 -12.80 5.16
N TYR A 265 -8.87 -13.64 5.09
CA TYR A 265 -7.50 -13.26 5.38
C TYR A 265 -6.76 -12.89 4.10
N ALA A 266 -6.07 -11.77 4.14
CA ALA A 266 -5.29 -11.26 3.03
C ALA A 266 -3.89 -10.88 3.49
N TRP A 267 -2.88 -11.61 2.99
CA TRP A 267 -1.46 -11.38 3.25
C TRP A 267 -0.90 -10.30 2.32
N TYR A 268 0.12 -9.59 2.75
CA TYR A 268 0.86 -8.66 1.89
C TYR A 268 2.25 -8.35 2.45
N ASP A 269 3.24 -8.28 1.54
CA ASP A 269 4.50 -7.62 1.84
C ASP A 269 4.26 -6.10 1.74
N ASN A 270 4.24 -5.42 2.87
CA ASN A 270 3.94 -3.99 2.93
C ASN A 270 5.05 -3.10 2.33
N GLU A 271 6.23 -3.66 2.05
CA GLU A 271 7.34 -3.00 1.38
C GLU A 271 7.36 -3.34 -0.11
N MET A 272 7.60 -4.61 -0.45
CA MET A 272 7.78 -5.05 -1.83
C MET A 272 6.51 -4.89 -2.68
N GLY A 273 5.37 -5.33 -2.18
CA GLY A 273 4.09 -5.17 -2.89
C GLY A 273 3.75 -3.70 -3.13
N TYR A 274 3.95 -2.86 -2.12
CA TYR A 274 3.69 -1.42 -2.24
C TYR A 274 4.69 -0.71 -3.18
N ALA A 275 5.99 -1.03 -3.09
CA ALA A 275 7.01 -0.47 -3.97
C ALA A 275 6.74 -0.85 -5.44
N THR A 276 6.32 -2.09 -5.70
CA THR A 276 5.94 -2.56 -7.04
C THR A 276 4.76 -1.75 -7.59
N ARG A 277 3.69 -1.57 -6.81
CA ARG A 277 2.53 -0.75 -7.24
C ARG A 277 2.91 0.71 -7.45
N THR A 278 3.79 1.26 -6.60
CA THR A 278 4.30 2.62 -6.80
C THR A 278 5.08 2.74 -8.11
N ALA A 279 5.95 1.79 -8.42
CA ALA A 279 6.71 1.79 -9.68
C ALA A 279 5.81 1.66 -10.92
N GLU A 280 4.77 0.83 -10.87
CA GLU A 280 3.78 0.72 -11.96
C GLU A 280 2.98 2.02 -12.12
N LEU A 281 2.57 2.66 -11.04
CA LEU A 281 1.90 3.95 -11.09
C LEU A 281 2.81 5.02 -11.69
N VAL A 282 4.08 5.06 -11.29
CA VAL A 282 5.09 5.99 -11.86
C VAL A 282 5.23 5.77 -13.37
N ARG A 283 5.32 4.51 -13.80
CA ARG A 283 5.36 4.18 -15.24
C ARG A 283 4.10 4.66 -15.98
N LYS A 284 2.91 4.39 -15.42
CA LYS A 284 1.63 4.84 -16.02
C LYS A 284 1.58 6.36 -16.14
N VAL A 285 1.94 7.06 -15.09
CA VAL A 285 1.93 8.53 -15.02
C VAL A 285 3.00 9.15 -15.92
N GLY A 286 4.17 8.52 -16.03
CA GLY A 286 5.28 9.03 -16.84
C GLY A 286 5.13 8.79 -18.33
N LEU A 287 4.28 7.84 -18.76
CA LEU A 287 4.02 7.54 -20.18
C LEU A 287 2.79 8.29 -20.73
N ALA A 288 2.03 8.95 -19.89
CA ALA A 288 0.88 9.77 -20.25
C ALA A 288 1.29 11.26 -20.35
#